data_d4a3717629a4dd6e86cbda0e8942d845
#
_entry.id   d4a3717629a4dd6e86cbda0e8942d845
#
_cell.length_a   1.000
_cell.length_b   1.000
_cell.length_c   1.000
_cell.angle_alpha   90.00
_cell.angle_beta   90.00
_cell.angle_gamma   90.00
#
_symmetry.space_group_name_H-M   'P 1'
#
loop_
_entity.id
_entity.type
_entity.pdbx_description
1 polymer ?
#
loop_
_entity_poly.entity_id
_entity_poly.type
_entity_poly.pdbx_seq_one_letter_code
_entity_poly.pdbx_strand_id
1 'polypeptide(L)'
;MASSSNPAFANPAFQEQRPGLTPPVAQTSFATSSHQAADLAAQAQLEGAFAAPSAGSVDTGRMTVEDTVIKTVSLFAILLVTAAVGWIWTMAGVTPATPQNVSILPWMIGALGGFVLAMVITFTSRKKVRPALIFAYAAFEGLFIGGISAFFEYMWPGIVVQATLATLSVVGVTLALFASGKVRASKKATKVFMIAMIGYLVFSLINVVMMMFGAFPAGSGGPFGMLSNYTIAGIPLGVIIGVLVVIMAAYSLVLDFDSIQQGVRNGAPRQYGWLGAFGIMVTVVWLYVEILRLIAILRGNN
;
A
#
# COMPACT_ATOMS: atom_id res chain seq x y z
N MET A 1 -17.40 7.89 12.13
CA MET A 1 -16.53 7.06 11.31
C MET A 1 -15.38 7.92 10.83
N ALA A 2 -14.12 7.45 10.94
CA ALA A 2 -12.98 8.16 10.38
C ALA A 2 -12.97 7.91 8.88
N SER A 3 -13.01 8.95 8.05
CA SER A 3 -12.84 8.81 6.60
C SER A 3 -11.38 8.48 6.32
N SER A 4 -11.13 7.48 5.48
CA SER A 4 -9.79 7.17 5.00
C SER A 4 -9.21 8.36 4.24
N SER A 5 -7.96 8.68 4.50
CA SER A 5 -7.23 9.72 3.78
C SER A 5 -6.71 9.27 2.40
N ASN A 6 -6.75 7.97 2.13
CA ASN A 6 -6.37 7.42 0.83
C ASN A 6 -7.51 7.65 -0.17
N PRO A 7 -7.29 8.41 -1.28
CA PRO A 7 -8.32 8.70 -2.27
C PRO A 7 -8.95 7.45 -2.91
N ALA A 8 -8.25 6.31 -2.91
CA ALA A 8 -8.78 5.05 -3.40
C ALA A 8 -9.99 4.56 -2.59
N PHE A 9 -10.09 4.92 -1.30
CA PHE A 9 -11.19 4.55 -0.40
C PHE A 9 -12.26 5.65 -0.26
N ALA A 10 -12.15 6.78 -0.94
CA ALA A 10 -13.18 7.82 -0.98
C ALA A 10 -14.43 7.40 -1.78
N ASN A 11 -14.43 6.20 -2.35
CA ASN A 11 -15.58 5.67 -3.10
C ASN A 11 -16.72 5.30 -2.13
N PRO A 12 -17.99 5.68 -2.42
CA PRO A 12 -19.15 5.36 -1.59
C PRO A 12 -19.31 3.87 -1.23
N ALA A 13 -18.84 2.96 -2.08
CA ALA A 13 -18.88 1.52 -1.81
C ALA A 13 -18.16 1.09 -0.52
N PHE A 14 -17.19 1.88 -0.03
CA PHE A 14 -16.51 1.63 1.24
C PHE A 14 -17.18 2.34 2.42
N GLN A 15 -18.03 3.34 2.17
CA GLN A 15 -18.59 4.23 3.20
C GLN A 15 -20.08 3.99 3.48
N GLU A 16 -20.84 3.54 2.49
CA GLU A 16 -22.28 3.33 2.60
C GLU A 16 -22.60 1.93 3.14
N GLN A 17 -23.27 1.86 4.29
CA GLN A 17 -23.97 0.65 4.73
C GLN A 17 -25.15 0.40 3.80
N ARG A 18 -25.07 -0.60 2.94
CA ARG A 18 -26.27 -1.09 2.25
C ARG A 18 -27.19 -1.72 3.31
N PRO A 19 -28.49 -1.36 3.35
CA PRO A 19 -29.45 -2.06 4.19
C PRO A 19 -29.35 -3.56 3.89
N GLY A 20 -29.09 -4.37 4.91
CA GLY A 20 -29.02 -5.82 4.77
C GLY A 20 -30.32 -6.31 4.16
N LEU A 21 -30.20 -7.17 3.13
CA LEU A 21 -31.32 -7.99 2.70
C LEU A 21 -31.68 -8.88 3.90
N THR A 22 -32.74 -8.50 4.63
CA THR A 22 -33.39 -9.42 5.55
C THR A 22 -33.84 -10.62 4.73
N PRO A 23 -33.45 -11.87 5.11
CA PRO A 23 -33.98 -13.03 4.43
C PRO A 23 -35.51 -13.00 4.57
N PRO A 24 -36.25 -13.37 3.52
CA PRO A 24 -37.71 -13.39 3.59
C PRO A 24 -38.13 -14.33 4.74
N VAL A 25 -38.89 -13.79 5.69
CA VAL A 25 -39.50 -14.59 6.75
C VAL A 25 -40.52 -15.47 6.08
N ALA A 26 -40.26 -16.78 6.03
CA ALA A 26 -41.22 -17.74 5.56
C ALA A 26 -42.45 -17.73 6.47
N GLN A 27 -43.58 -17.27 5.96
CA GLN A 27 -44.85 -17.41 6.65
C GLN A 27 -45.25 -18.90 6.66
N THR A 28 -45.12 -19.51 7.83
CA THR A 28 -45.64 -20.86 8.08
C THR A 28 -47.14 -20.83 8.21
N SER A 29 -47.85 -21.26 7.17
CA SER A 29 -49.26 -21.65 7.29
C SER A 29 -49.32 -23.10 7.80
N PHE A 30 -49.95 -23.29 8.95
CA PHE A 30 -50.21 -24.57 9.59
C PHE A 30 -51.26 -25.37 8.80
N ALA A 31 -50.87 -26.50 8.23
CA ALA A 31 -51.78 -27.55 7.78
C ALA A 31 -51.17 -28.95 8.04
N THR A 32 -51.96 -29.74 8.61
CA THR A 32 -51.89 -31.02 9.34
C THR A 32 -51.11 -32.19 8.70
N SER A 33 -50.34 -32.89 9.50
CA SER A 33 -50.00 -34.33 9.62
C SER A 33 -49.45 -35.17 8.44
N SER A 34 -49.38 -34.69 7.20
CA SER A 34 -48.56 -35.35 6.15
C SER A 34 -47.18 -34.69 5.97
N HIS A 35 -46.88 -33.73 6.80
CA HIS A 35 -45.73 -32.83 6.64
C HIS A 35 -44.49 -33.16 7.47
N GLN A 36 -44.57 -34.15 8.42
CA GLN A 36 -43.43 -34.48 9.28
C GLN A 36 -42.19 -34.95 8.48
N ALA A 37 -42.38 -35.71 7.43
CA ALA A 37 -41.26 -36.15 6.58
C ALA A 37 -40.71 -35.00 5.72
N ALA A 38 -41.59 -34.10 5.28
CA ALA A 38 -41.19 -32.88 4.55
C ALA A 38 -40.49 -31.88 5.47
N ASP A 39 -40.94 -31.73 6.71
CA ASP A 39 -40.33 -30.84 7.71
C ASP A 39 -38.95 -31.36 8.15
N LEU A 40 -38.79 -32.69 8.32
CA LEU A 40 -37.50 -33.32 8.62
C LEU A 40 -36.52 -33.18 7.43
N ALA A 41 -37.00 -33.31 6.21
CA ALA A 41 -36.19 -33.12 5.00
C ALA A 41 -35.80 -31.61 4.83
N ALA A 42 -36.72 -30.70 5.15
CA ALA A 42 -36.46 -29.28 5.15
C ALA A 42 -35.46 -28.85 6.26
N GLN A 43 -35.59 -29.45 7.47
CA GLN A 43 -34.60 -29.24 8.54
C GLN A 43 -33.24 -29.80 8.18
N ALA A 44 -33.15 -31.01 7.61
CA ALA A 44 -31.88 -31.59 7.16
C ALA A 44 -31.23 -30.75 6.03
N GLN A 45 -32.03 -30.16 5.13
CA GLN A 45 -31.53 -29.21 4.12
C GLN A 45 -31.07 -27.91 4.74
N LEU A 46 -31.76 -27.38 5.74
CA LEU A 46 -31.34 -26.18 6.48
C LEU A 46 -30.06 -26.46 7.28
N GLU A 47 -29.98 -27.55 7.99
CA GLU A 47 -28.77 -27.96 8.71
C GLU A 47 -27.58 -28.16 7.73
N GLY A 48 -27.81 -28.79 6.58
CA GLY A 48 -26.83 -28.93 5.52
C GLY A 48 -26.40 -27.56 4.93
N ALA A 49 -27.32 -26.62 4.78
CA ALA A 49 -27.03 -25.27 4.32
C ALA A 49 -26.24 -24.45 5.37
N PHE A 50 -26.52 -24.64 6.67
CA PHE A 50 -25.75 -24.02 7.74
C PHE A 50 -24.37 -24.68 7.97
N ALA A 51 -24.25 -25.99 7.66
CA ALA A 51 -22.98 -26.71 7.70
C ALA A 51 -22.12 -26.50 6.43
N ALA A 52 -22.70 -25.94 5.37
CA ALA A 52 -21.95 -25.62 4.16
C ALA A 52 -20.88 -24.55 4.46
N PRO A 53 -19.68 -24.64 3.86
CA PRO A 53 -18.67 -23.60 3.97
C PRO A 53 -19.28 -22.28 3.51
N SER A 54 -18.92 -21.18 4.21
CA SER A 54 -19.41 -19.84 3.86
C SER A 54 -19.09 -19.53 2.39
N ALA A 55 -20.08 -19.03 1.66
CA ALA A 55 -19.92 -18.64 0.25
C ALA A 55 -18.75 -17.68 0.09
N GLY A 56 -17.84 -18.03 -0.82
CA GLY A 56 -16.65 -17.23 -1.10
C GLY A 56 -16.96 -15.89 -1.78
N SER A 57 -15.94 -15.06 -1.97
CA SER A 57 -16.05 -13.77 -2.66
C SER A 57 -16.49 -13.90 -4.12
N VAL A 58 -16.23 -15.05 -4.74
CA VAL A 58 -16.67 -15.37 -6.12
C VAL A 58 -18.17 -15.59 -6.15
N ASP A 59 -18.70 -16.36 -5.18
CA ASP A 59 -20.11 -16.76 -5.13
C ASP A 59 -21.02 -15.60 -4.73
N THR A 60 -20.55 -14.77 -3.81
CA THR A 60 -21.32 -13.63 -3.30
C THR A 60 -21.14 -12.35 -4.13
N GLY A 61 -20.10 -12.28 -4.97
CA GLY A 61 -19.72 -11.06 -5.69
C GLY A 61 -19.28 -9.91 -4.76
N ARG A 62 -19.08 -10.20 -3.44
CA ARG A 62 -18.68 -9.21 -2.41
C ARG A 62 -17.19 -9.28 -2.12
N MET A 63 -16.65 -8.19 -1.65
CA MET A 63 -15.27 -8.09 -1.18
C MET A 63 -15.07 -8.89 0.10
N THR A 64 -13.99 -9.67 0.18
CA THR A 64 -13.52 -10.34 1.41
C THR A 64 -12.08 -9.94 1.71
N VAL A 65 -11.66 -10.16 2.95
CA VAL A 65 -10.26 -9.91 3.35
C VAL A 65 -9.33 -10.84 2.60
N GLU A 66 -9.68 -12.14 2.52
CA GLU A 66 -8.87 -13.18 1.87
C GLU A 66 -8.67 -12.86 0.38
N ASP A 67 -9.73 -12.51 -0.34
CA ASP A 67 -9.66 -12.12 -1.75
C ASP A 67 -8.77 -10.87 -1.95
N THR A 68 -8.84 -9.91 -1.00
CA THR A 68 -8.00 -8.72 -1.03
C THR A 68 -6.52 -9.06 -0.76
N VAL A 69 -6.24 -9.98 0.18
CA VAL A 69 -4.88 -10.46 0.45
C VAL A 69 -4.29 -11.17 -0.78
N ILE A 70 -5.04 -12.05 -1.43
CA ILE A 70 -4.61 -12.74 -2.66
C ILE A 70 -4.27 -11.71 -3.76
N LYS A 71 -5.12 -10.70 -3.95
CA LYS A 71 -4.88 -9.59 -4.88
C LYS A 71 -3.61 -8.82 -4.52
N THR A 72 -3.42 -8.51 -3.24
CA THR A 72 -2.22 -7.83 -2.76
C THR A 72 -0.96 -8.64 -3.06
N VAL A 73 -0.97 -9.94 -2.74
CA VAL A 73 0.15 -10.85 -3.04
C VAL A 73 0.44 -10.90 -4.54
N SER A 74 -0.60 -10.96 -5.38
CA SER A 74 -0.42 -10.98 -6.84
C SER A 74 0.22 -9.69 -7.37
N LEU A 75 -0.16 -8.52 -6.82
CA LEU A 75 0.47 -7.25 -7.19
C LEU A 75 1.93 -7.18 -6.75
N PHE A 76 2.24 -7.64 -5.53
CA PHE A 76 3.64 -7.71 -5.07
C PHE A 76 4.47 -8.71 -5.88
N ALA A 77 3.89 -9.82 -6.34
CA ALA A 77 4.58 -10.75 -7.24
C ALA A 77 4.98 -10.07 -8.56
N ILE A 78 4.07 -9.31 -9.19
CA ILE A 78 4.37 -8.52 -10.38
C ILE A 78 5.45 -7.48 -10.10
N LEU A 79 5.30 -6.73 -8.99
CA LEU A 79 6.26 -5.73 -8.56
C LEU A 79 7.66 -6.33 -8.40
N LEU A 80 7.80 -7.48 -7.73
CA LEU A 80 9.10 -8.12 -7.52
C LEU A 80 9.73 -8.62 -8.82
N VAL A 81 8.94 -9.20 -9.74
CA VAL A 81 9.43 -9.61 -11.06
C VAL A 81 9.95 -8.42 -11.86
N THR A 82 9.18 -7.34 -11.89
CA THR A 82 9.58 -6.13 -12.62
C THR A 82 10.67 -5.35 -11.89
N ALA A 83 10.78 -5.46 -10.56
CA ALA A 83 11.91 -4.94 -9.79
C ALA A 83 13.21 -5.67 -10.15
N ALA A 84 13.18 -6.99 -10.33
CA ALA A 84 14.35 -7.74 -10.82
C ALA A 84 14.77 -7.26 -12.23
N VAL A 85 13.80 -7.00 -13.12
CA VAL A 85 14.09 -6.42 -14.44
C VAL A 85 14.71 -5.03 -14.32
N GLY A 86 14.14 -4.16 -13.48
CA GLY A 86 14.67 -2.82 -13.21
C GLY A 86 16.09 -2.85 -12.64
N TRP A 87 16.37 -3.78 -11.74
CA TRP A 87 17.70 -4.01 -11.18
C TRP A 87 18.72 -4.40 -12.26
N ILE A 88 18.39 -5.45 -13.04
CA ILE A 88 19.26 -5.94 -14.11
C ILE A 88 19.54 -4.84 -15.14
N TRP A 89 18.51 -4.09 -15.53
CA TRP A 89 18.65 -2.99 -16.48
C TRP A 89 19.55 -1.87 -15.92
N THR A 90 19.37 -1.49 -14.65
CA THR A 90 20.21 -0.48 -13.98
C THR A 90 21.67 -0.86 -13.97
N MET A 91 21.97 -2.14 -13.75
CA MET A 91 23.34 -2.67 -13.66
C MET A 91 23.95 -3.15 -15.01
N ALA A 92 23.15 -3.19 -16.08
CA ALA A 92 23.59 -3.75 -17.37
C ALA A 92 24.82 -3.05 -18.00
N GLY A 93 25.02 -1.78 -17.70
CA GLY A 93 26.18 -1.01 -18.17
C GLY A 93 27.41 -1.06 -17.27
N VAL A 94 27.30 -1.65 -16.08
CA VAL A 94 28.37 -1.71 -15.09
C VAL A 94 29.32 -2.86 -15.44
N THR A 95 30.55 -2.53 -15.83
CA THR A 95 31.62 -3.50 -16.14
C THR A 95 32.89 -3.11 -15.40
N PRO A 96 33.88 -3.99 -15.28
CA PRO A 96 35.21 -3.64 -14.72
C PRO A 96 35.87 -2.44 -15.42
N ALA A 97 35.58 -2.26 -16.73
CA ALA A 97 36.10 -1.13 -17.52
C ALA A 97 35.26 0.14 -17.38
N THR A 98 33.99 0.01 -17.04
CA THR A 98 33.04 1.13 -16.90
C THR A 98 32.23 1.02 -15.61
N PRO A 99 32.88 1.05 -14.43
CA PRO A 99 32.19 0.84 -13.15
C PRO A 99 31.17 1.93 -12.84
N GLN A 100 31.27 3.13 -13.44
CA GLN A 100 30.38 4.25 -13.17
C GLN A 100 29.14 4.30 -14.08
N ASN A 101 28.98 3.32 -15.01
CA ASN A 101 27.87 3.32 -15.98
C ASN A 101 26.60 2.70 -15.41
N VAL A 102 26.10 3.26 -14.30
CA VAL A 102 24.84 2.88 -13.67
C VAL A 102 23.70 3.63 -14.35
N SER A 103 22.73 2.92 -14.93
CA SER A 103 21.61 3.54 -15.64
C SER A 103 20.51 3.97 -14.64
N ILE A 104 20.11 5.23 -14.69
CA ILE A 104 18.98 5.75 -13.91
C ILE A 104 17.64 5.67 -14.68
N LEU A 105 17.66 5.23 -15.95
CA LEU A 105 16.48 5.17 -16.81
C LEU A 105 15.34 4.30 -16.25
N PRO A 106 15.59 3.07 -15.76
CA PRO A 106 14.52 2.25 -15.19
C PRO A 106 13.81 2.94 -14.03
N TRP A 107 14.59 3.56 -13.14
CA TRP A 107 14.06 4.34 -12.02
C TRP A 107 13.18 5.51 -12.52
N MET A 108 13.66 6.31 -13.47
CA MET A 108 12.90 7.47 -14.00
C MET A 108 11.62 7.04 -14.71
N ILE A 109 11.69 6.03 -15.58
CA ILE A 109 10.54 5.50 -16.32
C ILE A 109 9.53 4.91 -15.33
N GLY A 110 10.00 4.14 -14.35
CA GLY A 110 9.16 3.55 -13.29
C GLY A 110 8.45 4.63 -12.47
N ALA A 111 9.18 5.65 -12.00
CA ALA A 111 8.63 6.74 -11.22
C ALA A 111 7.58 7.55 -11.99
N LEU A 112 7.87 7.97 -13.22
CA LEU A 112 6.95 8.75 -14.03
C LEU A 112 5.73 7.93 -14.44
N GLY A 113 5.93 6.70 -14.92
CA GLY A 113 4.84 5.82 -15.31
C GLY A 113 3.96 5.42 -14.13
N GLY A 114 4.56 5.09 -12.99
CA GLY A 114 3.88 4.79 -11.73
C GLY A 114 3.07 6.00 -11.25
N PHE A 115 3.66 7.19 -11.23
CA PHE A 115 2.97 8.42 -10.81
C PHE A 115 1.75 8.72 -11.69
N VAL A 116 1.91 8.68 -13.02
CA VAL A 116 0.79 8.92 -13.96
C VAL A 116 -0.32 7.88 -13.76
N LEU A 117 0.04 6.59 -13.65
CA LEU A 117 -0.95 5.53 -13.43
C LEU A 117 -1.63 5.67 -12.07
N ALA A 118 -0.92 6.02 -11.00
CA ALA A 118 -1.50 6.27 -9.68
C ALA A 118 -2.54 7.40 -9.75
N MET A 119 -2.25 8.49 -10.45
CA MET A 119 -3.20 9.58 -10.68
C MET A 119 -4.42 9.10 -11.47
N VAL A 120 -4.22 8.38 -12.58
CA VAL A 120 -5.31 7.85 -13.40
C VAL A 120 -6.19 6.90 -12.59
N ILE A 121 -5.60 5.97 -11.82
CA ILE A 121 -6.33 5.03 -10.95
C ILE A 121 -7.14 5.81 -9.92
N THR A 122 -6.52 6.76 -9.22
CA THR A 122 -7.16 7.56 -8.17
C THR A 122 -8.39 8.31 -8.68
N PHE A 123 -8.28 8.99 -9.82
CA PHE A 123 -9.40 9.76 -10.38
C PHE A 123 -10.46 8.88 -11.06
N THR A 124 -10.05 7.76 -11.66
CA THR A 124 -10.97 6.88 -12.42
C THR A 124 -11.69 5.90 -11.48
N SER A 125 -11.09 5.48 -10.39
CA SER A 125 -11.61 4.48 -9.45
C SER A 125 -12.96 4.84 -8.84
N ARG A 126 -13.27 6.15 -8.74
CA ARG A 126 -14.59 6.63 -8.29
C ARG A 126 -15.75 6.17 -9.18
N LYS A 127 -15.48 5.97 -10.48
CA LYS A 127 -16.51 5.53 -11.47
C LYS A 127 -16.43 4.03 -11.72
N LYS A 128 -15.23 3.51 -11.95
CA LYS A 128 -15.01 2.11 -12.31
C LYS A 128 -13.61 1.67 -11.89
N VAL A 129 -13.52 0.57 -11.15
CA VAL A 129 -12.26 -0.09 -10.85
C VAL A 129 -11.78 -0.84 -12.10
N ARG A 130 -10.53 -0.58 -12.51
CA ARG A 130 -9.89 -1.20 -13.68
C ARG A 130 -8.65 -1.96 -13.26
N PRO A 131 -8.73 -3.28 -12.99
CA PRO A 131 -7.59 -4.07 -12.53
C PRO A 131 -6.38 -3.99 -13.47
N ALA A 132 -6.58 -3.89 -14.77
CA ALA A 132 -5.50 -3.77 -15.74
C ALA A 132 -4.58 -2.55 -15.47
N LEU A 133 -5.16 -1.41 -15.09
CA LEU A 133 -4.36 -0.23 -14.73
C LEU A 133 -3.56 -0.47 -13.42
N ILE A 134 -4.13 -1.22 -12.48
CA ILE A 134 -3.47 -1.56 -11.22
C ILE A 134 -2.31 -2.52 -11.47
N PHE A 135 -2.47 -3.49 -12.36
CA PHE A 135 -1.36 -4.36 -12.79
C PHE A 135 -0.25 -3.59 -13.50
N ALA A 136 -0.62 -2.67 -14.42
CA ALA A 136 0.35 -1.80 -15.06
C ALA A 136 1.10 -0.93 -14.04
N TYR A 137 0.38 -0.36 -13.06
CA TYR A 137 0.99 0.38 -11.96
C TYR A 137 2.00 -0.48 -11.19
N ALA A 138 1.64 -1.72 -10.80
CA ALA A 138 2.53 -2.63 -10.10
C ALA A 138 3.83 -2.91 -10.91
N ALA A 139 3.71 -3.01 -12.25
CA ALA A 139 4.86 -3.21 -13.11
C ALA A 139 5.79 -1.99 -13.17
N PHE A 140 5.24 -0.78 -13.32
CA PHE A 140 6.04 0.45 -13.30
C PHE A 140 6.65 0.72 -11.93
N GLU A 141 5.90 0.47 -10.86
CA GLU A 141 6.37 0.61 -9.49
C GLU A 141 7.51 -0.37 -9.20
N GLY A 142 7.44 -1.59 -9.75
CA GLY A 142 8.54 -2.55 -9.66
C GLY A 142 9.79 -2.07 -10.39
N LEU A 143 9.67 -1.54 -11.61
CA LEU A 143 10.81 -0.93 -12.31
C LEU A 143 11.43 0.21 -11.49
N PHE A 144 10.61 1.05 -10.88
CA PHE A 144 11.05 2.12 -9.98
C PHE A 144 11.84 1.56 -8.79
N ILE A 145 11.25 0.62 -8.05
CA ILE A 145 11.88 0.01 -6.87
C ILE A 145 13.15 -0.74 -7.24
N GLY A 146 13.14 -1.51 -8.33
CA GLY A 146 14.32 -2.22 -8.80
C GLY A 146 15.47 -1.28 -9.18
N GLY A 147 15.15 -0.23 -9.92
CA GLY A 147 16.14 0.77 -10.35
C GLY A 147 16.74 1.55 -9.17
N ILE A 148 15.90 2.09 -8.28
CA ILE A 148 16.37 2.84 -7.11
C ILE A 148 17.16 1.95 -6.15
N SER A 149 16.71 0.71 -5.93
CA SER A 149 17.38 -0.25 -5.05
C SER A 149 18.77 -0.61 -5.59
N ALA A 150 18.87 -0.90 -6.90
CA ALA A 150 20.15 -1.20 -7.54
C ALA A 150 21.14 -0.03 -7.44
N PHE A 151 20.66 1.20 -7.67
CA PHE A 151 21.47 2.41 -7.52
C PHE A 151 21.98 2.57 -6.07
N PHE A 152 21.12 2.40 -5.07
CA PHE A 152 21.52 2.54 -3.66
C PHE A 152 22.42 1.39 -3.20
N GLU A 153 22.19 0.16 -3.69
CA GLU A 153 23.07 -0.98 -3.38
C GLU A 153 24.46 -0.80 -3.96
N TYR A 154 24.54 -0.19 -5.16
CA TYR A 154 25.84 0.16 -5.77
C TYR A 154 26.60 1.19 -4.92
N MET A 155 25.91 2.22 -4.40
CA MET A 155 26.50 3.25 -3.54
C MET A 155 26.85 2.74 -2.15
N TRP A 156 25.99 1.92 -1.56
CA TRP A 156 26.10 1.41 -0.18
C TRP A 156 25.75 -0.09 -0.12
N PRO A 157 26.72 -0.99 -0.37
CA PRO A 157 26.44 -2.42 -0.37
C PRO A 157 25.74 -2.93 0.89
N GLY A 158 24.71 -3.77 0.70
CA GLY A 158 23.88 -4.34 1.77
C GLY A 158 22.75 -3.45 2.28
N ILE A 159 22.54 -2.25 1.71
CA ILE A 159 21.48 -1.33 2.13
C ILE A 159 20.09 -1.88 1.81
N VAL A 160 19.93 -2.54 0.66
CA VAL A 160 18.64 -3.07 0.19
C VAL A 160 18.14 -4.17 1.11
N VAL A 161 19.00 -5.07 1.56
CA VAL A 161 18.63 -6.12 2.52
C VAL A 161 18.17 -5.50 3.84
N GLN A 162 18.90 -4.49 4.35
CA GLN A 162 18.54 -3.80 5.59
C GLN A 162 17.19 -3.07 5.45
N ALA A 163 16.97 -2.34 4.35
CA ALA A 163 15.72 -1.63 4.10
C ALA A 163 14.54 -2.61 3.96
N THR A 164 14.74 -3.72 3.26
CA THR A 164 13.70 -4.74 3.08
C THR A 164 13.31 -5.37 4.41
N LEU A 165 14.29 -5.82 5.21
CA LEU A 165 14.01 -6.41 6.52
C LEU A 165 13.34 -5.42 7.47
N ALA A 166 13.78 -4.16 7.48
CA ALA A 166 13.15 -3.12 8.30
C ALA A 166 11.71 -2.85 7.84
N THR A 167 11.47 -2.76 6.52
CA THR A 167 10.11 -2.58 5.96
C THR A 167 9.20 -3.74 6.35
N LEU A 168 9.64 -4.99 6.15
CA LEU A 168 8.86 -6.18 6.53
C LEU A 168 8.57 -6.22 8.03
N SER A 169 9.53 -5.80 8.87
CA SER A 169 9.34 -5.71 10.31
C SER A 169 8.28 -4.69 10.68
N VAL A 170 8.31 -3.48 10.11
CA VAL A 170 7.29 -2.45 10.36
C VAL A 170 5.92 -2.91 9.87
N VAL A 171 5.83 -3.48 8.67
CA VAL A 171 4.56 -4.01 8.10
C VAL A 171 4.02 -5.13 9.00
N GLY A 172 4.87 -6.10 9.38
CA GLY A 172 4.47 -7.23 10.21
C GLY A 172 3.98 -6.80 11.59
N VAL A 173 4.71 -5.90 12.26
CA VAL A 173 4.31 -5.35 13.56
C VAL A 173 3.01 -4.55 13.44
N THR A 174 2.88 -3.70 12.42
CA THR A 174 1.66 -2.92 12.20
C THR A 174 0.45 -3.82 11.98
N LEU A 175 0.60 -4.86 11.15
CA LEU A 175 -0.45 -5.85 10.89
C LEU A 175 -0.83 -6.62 12.17
N ALA A 176 0.15 -7.06 12.96
CA ALA A 176 -0.09 -7.77 14.21
C ALA A 176 -0.81 -6.90 15.25
N LEU A 177 -0.42 -5.63 15.38
CA LEU A 177 -1.08 -4.67 16.26
C LEU A 177 -2.50 -4.33 15.78
N PHE A 178 -2.71 -4.22 14.48
CA PHE A 178 -4.03 -4.03 13.91
C PHE A 178 -4.92 -5.25 14.11
N ALA A 179 -4.42 -6.45 13.83
CA ALA A 179 -5.15 -7.72 14.01
C ALA A 179 -5.53 -7.96 15.48
N SER A 180 -4.65 -7.64 16.43
CA SER A 180 -4.93 -7.74 17.87
C SER A 180 -5.92 -6.68 18.39
N GLY A 181 -6.34 -5.74 17.56
CA GLY A 181 -7.25 -4.65 17.94
C GLY A 181 -6.63 -3.54 18.76
N LYS A 182 -5.34 -3.62 19.10
CA LYS A 182 -4.65 -2.61 19.91
C LYS A 182 -4.47 -1.28 19.20
N VAL A 183 -4.34 -1.31 17.85
CA VAL A 183 -4.21 -0.10 17.02
C VAL A 183 -5.36 -0.06 16.02
N ARG A 184 -6.06 1.06 15.99
CA ARG A 184 -7.18 1.33 15.09
C ARG A 184 -7.14 2.76 14.59
N ALA A 185 -7.74 3.02 13.44
CA ALA A 185 -7.93 4.37 12.93
C ALA A 185 -8.77 5.21 13.88
N SER A 186 -8.29 6.40 14.24
CA SER A 186 -9.04 7.34 15.06
C SER A 186 -9.14 8.70 14.35
N LYS A 187 -10.27 9.39 14.51
CA LYS A 187 -10.49 10.70 13.87
C LYS A 187 -9.42 11.73 14.22
N LYS A 188 -8.94 11.74 15.48
CA LYS A 188 -7.88 12.66 15.93
C LYS A 188 -6.54 12.34 15.28
N ALA A 189 -6.11 11.06 15.34
CA ALA A 189 -4.85 10.63 14.74
C ALA A 189 -4.85 10.82 13.22
N THR A 190 -5.96 10.49 12.53
CA THR A 190 -6.10 10.71 11.09
C THR A 190 -5.99 12.20 10.72
N LYS A 191 -6.59 13.12 11.51
CA LYS A 191 -6.45 14.56 11.29
C LYS A 191 -5.00 15.03 11.41
N VAL A 192 -4.30 14.59 12.47
CA VAL A 192 -2.87 14.92 12.67
C VAL A 192 -2.03 14.34 11.53
N PHE A 193 -2.25 13.08 11.16
CA PHE A 193 -1.60 12.44 10.03
C PHE A 193 -1.79 13.21 8.73
N MET A 194 -3.01 13.63 8.40
CA MET A 194 -3.29 14.40 7.17
C MET A 194 -2.54 15.73 7.13
N ILE A 195 -2.51 16.46 8.26
CA ILE A 195 -1.76 17.73 8.35
C ILE A 195 -0.26 17.46 8.15
N ALA A 196 0.28 16.46 8.85
CA ALA A 196 1.69 16.08 8.75
C ALA A 196 2.06 15.61 7.34
N MET A 197 1.19 14.83 6.67
CA MET A 197 1.38 14.37 5.31
C MET A 197 1.44 15.52 4.31
N ILE A 198 0.49 16.47 4.39
CA ILE A 198 0.50 17.66 3.51
C ILE A 198 1.76 18.49 3.77
N GLY A 199 2.13 18.69 5.04
CA GLY A 199 3.36 19.40 5.40
C GLY A 199 4.61 18.72 4.83
N TYR A 200 4.68 17.40 4.93
CA TYR A 200 5.78 16.61 4.37
C TYR A 200 5.84 16.68 2.83
N LEU A 201 4.69 16.62 2.14
CA LEU A 201 4.63 16.77 0.68
C LEU A 201 5.11 18.15 0.24
N VAL A 202 4.66 19.22 0.90
CA VAL A 202 5.11 20.58 0.60
C VAL A 202 6.61 20.74 0.85
N PHE A 203 7.11 20.25 1.99
CA PHE A 203 8.54 20.25 2.30
C PHE A 203 9.35 19.48 1.25
N SER A 204 8.91 18.28 0.86
CA SER A 204 9.58 17.46 -0.14
C SER A 204 9.61 18.14 -1.51
N LEU A 205 8.52 18.79 -1.91
CA LEU A 205 8.44 19.54 -3.15
C LEU A 205 9.43 20.72 -3.13
N ILE A 206 9.46 21.50 -2.07
CA ILE A 206 10.41 22.62 -1.90
C ILE A 206 11.84 22.09 -1.97
N ASN A 207 12.16 21.00 -1.28
CA ASN A 207 13.49 20.40 -1.30
C ASN A 207 13.92 19.98 -2.72
N VAL A 208 13.03 19.32 -3.49
CA VAL A 208 13.30 18.94 -4.88
C VAL A 208 13.52 20.17 -5.75
N VAL A 209 12.68 21.19 -5.63
CA VAL A 209 12.81 22.45 -6.37
C VAL A 209 14.16 23.11 -6.06
N MET A 210 14.53 23.22 -4.79
CA MET A 210 15.82 23.77 -4.38
C MET A 210 17.01 22.97 -4.94
N MET A 211 16.90 21.64 -4.97
CA MET A 211 17.93 20.79 -5.60
C MET A 211 18.04 21.06 -7.11
N MET A 212 16.90 21.21 -7.82
CA MET A 212 16.89 21.48 -9.26
C MET A 212 17.51 22.83 -9.62
N PHE A 213 17.35 23.84 -8.77
CA PHE A 213 17.94 25.17 -8.95
C PHE A 213 19.36 25.31 -8.38
N GLY A 214 19.97 24.20 -7.92
CA GLY A 214 21.35 24.25 -7.39
C GLY A 214 21.51 25.10 -6.14
N ALA A 215 20.46 25.22 -5.31
CA ALA A 215 20.46 26.04 -4.11
C ALA A 215 21.39 25.52 -3.00
N PHE A 216 21.97 24.34 -3.16
CA PHE A 216 22.92 23.73 -2.23
C PHE A 216 24.34 23.85 -2.78
N PRO A 217 25.33 24.27 -1.98
CA PRO A 217 26.72 24.38 -2.42
C PRO A 217 27.24 23.05 -2.98
N ALA A 218 27.99 23.12 -4.06
CA ALA A 218 28.64 21.93 -4.63
C ALA A 218 29.60 21.31 -3.58
N GLY A 219 29.41 20.02 -3.30
CA GLY A 219 30.20 19.30 -2.28
C GLY A 219 29.69 19.42 -0.84
N SER A 220 28.64 20.21 -0.58
CA SER A 220 28.01 20.22 0.73
C SER A 220 26.91 19.17 0.80
N GLY A 221 27.15 18.14 1.62
CA GLY A 221 26.17 17.15 2.07
C GLY A 221 25.46 16.37 0.96
N GLY A 222 25.28 15.11 1.15
CA GLY A 222 24.75 14.08 0.29
C GLY A 222 23.58 14.36 -0.67
N PRO A 223 23.12 13.35 -1.41
CA PRO A 223 22.20 13.48 -2.56
C PRO A 223 20.76 13.87 -2.20
N PHE A 224 20.49 14.24 -0.93
CA PHE A 224 19.12 14.47 -0.43
C PHE A 224 18.80 15.94 -0.11
N GLY A 225 19.60 16.88 -0.58
CA GLY A 225 19.37 18.33 -0.41
C GLY A 225 19.34 18.74 1.07
N MET A 226 18.27 19.42 1.50
CA MET A 226 18.11 19.88 2.89
C MET A 226 18.21 18.75 3.92
N LEU A 227 17.80 17.54 3.57
CA LEU A 227 17.76 16.40 4.47
C LEU A 227 19.13 15.92 4.93
N SER A 228 20.15 16.09 4.08
CA SER A 228 21.54 15.72 4.40
C SER A 228 22.41 16.91 4.81
N ASN A 229 22.07 18.14 4.34
CA ASN A 229 22.89 19.32 4.56
C ASN A 229 22.67 19.99 5.93
N TYR A 230 21.48 19.84 6.51
CA TYR A 230 21.15 20.47 7.79
C TYR A 230 21.15 19.45 8.92
N THR A 231 21.75 19.85 10.05
CA THR A 231 21.77 19.06 11.28
C THR A 231 21.10 19.81 12.43
N ILE A 232 20.39 19.09 13.29
CA ILE A 232 19.83 19.60 14.54
C ILE A 232 20.46 18.80 15.68
N ALA A 233 21.18 19.45 16.57
CA ALA A 233 21.92 18.81 17.67
C ALA A 233 22.89 17.68 17.20
N GLY A 234 23.52 17.87 16.03
CA GLY A 234 24.43 16.87 15.43
C GLY A 234 23.75 15.73 14.67
N ILE A 235 22.42 15.67 14.66
CA ILE A 235 21.66 14.67 13.93
C ILE A 235 21.19 15.26 12.59
N PRO A 236 21.41 14.59 11.43
CA PRO A 236 20.90 15.04 10.16
C PRO A 236 19.39 15.22 10.15
N LEU A 237 18.91 16.33 9.58
CA LEU A 237 17.48 16.64 9.51
C LEU A 237 16.70 15.49 8.86
N GLY A 238 17.29 14.83 7.85
CA GLY A 238 16.68 13.70 7.18
C GLY A 238 16.46 12.48 8.06
N VAL A 239 17.27 12.28 9.10
CA VAL A 239 17.05 11.18 10.07
C VAL A 239 15.83 11.49 10.93
N ILE A 240 15.73 12.71 11.44
CA ILE A 240 14.62 13.15 12.30
C ILE A 240 13.30 13.06 11.50
N ILE A 241 13.27 13.64 10.30
CA ILE A 241 12.09 13.59 9.42
C ILE A 241 11.81 12.16 9.00
N GLY A 242 12.83 11.37 8.63
CA GLY A 242 12.67 9.98 8.20
C GLY A 242 12.00 9.09 9.24
N VAL A 243 12.39 9.20 10.51
CA VAL A 243 11.72 8.47 11.60
C VAL A 243 10.25 8.88 11.72
N LEU A 244 9.94 10.17 11.66
CA LEU A 244 8.56 10.64 11.70
C LEU A 244 7.75 10.11 10.50
N VAL A 245 8.34 10.11 9.30
CA VAL A 245 7.68 9.62 8.09
C VAL A 245 7.47 8.10 8.13
N VAL A 246 8.39 7.32 8.68
CA VAL A 246 8.19 5.88 8.92
C VAL A 246 7.00 5.62 9.85
N ILE A 247 6.86 6.41 10.92
CA ILE A 247 5.69 6.32 11.82
C ILE A 247 4.41 6.69 11.05
N MET A 248 4.46 7.72 10.22
CA MET A 248 3.33 8.13 9.39
C MET A 248 2.94 7.03 8.38
N ALA A 249 3.92 6.39 7.72
CA ALA A 249 3.66 5.31 6.79
C ALA A 249 3.08 4.06 7.50
N ALA A 250 3.55 3.73 8.69
CA ALA A 250 2.94 2.68 9.52
C ALA A 250 1.48 3.01 9.89
N TYR A 251 1.17 4.27 10.21
CA TYR A 251 -0.20 4.69 10.45
C TYR A 251 -1.06 4.68 9.17
N SER A 252 -0.47 5.01 8.02
CA SER A 252 -1.16 4.87 6.72
C SER A 252 -1.59 3.43 6.45
N LEU A 253 -0.72 2.43 6.77
CA LEU A 253 -1.10 1.01 6.70
C LEU A 253 -2.30 0.67 7.61
N VAL A 254 -2.36 1.23 8.81
CA VAL A 254 -3.52 1.06 9.70
C VAL A 254 -4.79 1.60 9.05
N LEU A 255 -4.72 2.76 8.38
CA LEU A 255 -5.84 3.34 7.64
C LEU A 255 -6.27 2.46 6.46
N ASP A 256 -5.30 1.89 5.73
CA ASP A 256 -5.57 0.99 4.61
C ASP A 256 -6.28 -0.28 5.09
N PHE A 257 -5.81 -0.92 6.16
CA PHE A 257 -6.44 -2.10 6.74
C PHE A 257 -7.85 -1.81 7.30
N ASP A 258 -8.02 -0.67 7.99
CA ASP A 258 -9.33 -0.27 8.51
C ASP A 258 -10.33 -0.01 7.36
N SER A 259 -9.87 0.64 6.28
CA SER A 259 -10.66 0.89 5.08
C SER A 259 -11.10 -0.40 4.38
N ILE A 260 -10.20 -1.40 4.27
CA ILE A 260 -10.51 -2.72 3.73
C ILE A 260 -11.56 -3.42 4.61
N GLN A 261 -11.38 -3.42 5.94
CA GLN A 261 -12.36 -4.00 6.86
C GLN A 261 -13.74 -3.31 6.77
N GLN A 262 -13.75 -1.98 6.60
CA GLN A 262 -15.00 -1.24 6.39
C GLN A 262 -15.65 -1.63 5.05
N GLY A 263 -14.89 -1.74 3.97
CA GLY A 263 -15.38 -2.19 2.67
C GLY A 263 -16.02 -3.58 2.75
N VAL A 264 -15.36 -4.52 3.45
CA VAL A 264 -15.89 -5.88 3.68
C VAL A 264 -17.19 -5.83 4.50
N ARG A 265 -17.21 -5.08 5.61
CA ARG A 265 -18.41 -4.95 6.46
C ARG A 265 -19.59 -4.30 5.72
N ASN A 266 -19.32 -3.35 4.84
CA ASN A 266 -20.33 -2.69 4.03
C ASN A 266 -20.77 -3.50 2.80
N GLY A 267 -20.20 -4.70 2.60
CA GLY A 267 -20.55 -5.57 1.47
C GLY A 267 -20.15 -4.98 0.11
N ALA A 268 -19.05 -4.22 0.06
CA ALA A 268 -18.54 -3.63 -1.18
C ALA A 268 -18.37 -4.70 -2.28
N PRO A 269 -18.58 -4.36 -3.56
CA PRO A 269 -18.35 -5.28 -4.68
C PRO A 269 -16.92 -5.82 -4.70
N ARG A 270 -16.74 -7.09 -5.07
CA ARG A 270 -15.46 -7.81 -5.09
C ARG A 270 -14.33 -7.05 -5.82
N GLN A 271 -14.67 -6.29 -6.86
CA GLN A 271 -13.69 -5.51 -7.62
C GLN A 271 -12.95 -4.46 -6.79
N TYR A 272 -13.55 -3.96 -5.69
CA TYR A 272 -12.91 -2.98 -4.79
C TYR A 272 -11.76 -3.57 -3.96
N GLY A 273 -11.67 -4.89 -3.85
CA GLY A 273 -10.47 -5.54 -3.31
C GLY A 273 -9.18 -5.19 -4.06
N TRP A 274 -9.26 -4.90 -5.36
CA TRP A 274 -8.12 -4.40 -6.13
C TRP A 274 -7.66 -3.00 -5.69
N LEU A 275 -8.60 -2.12 -5.29
CA LEU A 275 -8.25 -0.80 -4.76
C LEU A 275 -7.63 -0.92 -3.37
N GLY A 276 -8.13 -1.84 -2.53
CA GLY A 276 -7.51 -2.15 -1.24
C GLY A 276 -6.08 -2.64 -1.40
N ALA A 277 -5.86 -3.59 -2.33
CA ALA A 277 -4.55 -4.10 -2.67
C ALA A 277 -3.60 -3.02 -3.21
N PHE A 278 -4.11 -2.14 -4.08
CA PHE A 278 -3.38 -0.98 -4.59
C PHE A 278 -2.97 -0.02 -3.46
N GLY A 279 -3.88 0.31 -2.53
CA GLY A 279 -3.59 1.16 -1.38
C GLY A 279 -2.46 0.61 -0.52
N ILE A 280 -2.53 -0.68 -0.14
CA ILE A 280 -1.46 -1.35 0.63
C ILE A 280 -0.14 -1.29 -0.13
N MET A 281 -0.13 -1.58 -1.44
CA MET A 281 1.10 -1.57 -2.23
C MET A 281 1.74 -0.18 -2.27
N VAL A 282 0.97 0.88 -2.52
CA VAL A 282 1.46 2.28 -2.49
C VAL A 282 2.11 2.60 -1.15
N THR A 283 1.44 2.25 -0.05
CA THR A 283 1.92 2.56 1.30
C THR A 283 3.18 1.76 1.66
N VAL A 284 3.25 0.47 1.30
CA VAL A 284 4.44 -0.37 1.57
C VAL A 284 5.64 0.08 0.74
N VAL A 285 5.43 0.42 -0.53
CA VAL A 285 6.49 0.96 -1.39
C VAL A 285 7.00 2.29 -0.86
N TRP A 286 6.11 3.21 -0.48
CA TRP A 286 6.51 4.45 0.15
C TRP A 286 7.32 4.22 1.43
N LEU A 287 6.87 3.33 2.32
CA LEU A 287 7.59 2.94 3.54
C LEU A 287 9.00 2.41 3.21
N TYR A 288 9.13 1.54 2.20
CA TYR A 288 10.41 1.00 1.77
C TYR A 288 11.37 2.10 1.31
N VAL A 289 10.91 3.00 0.45
CA VAL A 289 11.72 4.12 -0.08
C VAL A 289 12.17 5.06 1.05
N GLU A 290 11.31 5.34 2.02
CA GLU A 290 11.65 6.17 3.17
C GLU A 290 12.70 5.52 4.06
N ILE A 291 12.57 4.22 4.34
CA ILE A 291 13.55 3.47 5.12
C ILE A 291 14.89 3.40 4.37
N LEU A 292 14.85 3.12 3.05
CA LEU A 292 16.04 3.10 2.20
C LEU A 292 16.77 4.45 2.25
N ARG A 293 16.03 5.56 2.12
CA ARG A 293 16.58 6.92 2.22
C ARG A 293 17.15 7.21 3.60
N LEU A 294 16.45 6.82 4.67
CA LEU A 294 16.90 7.03 6.04
C LEU A 294 18.23 6.33 6.30
N ILE A 295 18.37 5.06 5.88
CA ILE A 295 19.62 4.30 6.02
C ILE A 295 20.73 4.93 5.17
N ALA A 296 20.42 5.40 3.95
CA ALA A 296 21.39 6.05 3.08
C ALA A 296 21.92 7.36 3.70
N ILE A 297 21.07 8.17 4.32
CA ILE A 297 21.50 9.39 5.03
C ILE A 297 22.41 9.04 6.21
N LEU A 298 22.07 8.00 6.98
CA LEU A 298 22.91 7.55 8.11
C LEU A 298 24.29 7.04 7.66
N ARG A 299 24.37 6.35 6.49
CA ARG A 299 25.64 5.86 5.93
C ARG A 299 26.44 6.94 5.22
N GLY A 300 25.77 7.89 4.58
CA GLY A 300 26.43 8.98 3.86
C GLY A 300 27.07 10.04 4.75
N ASN A 301 26.76 10.05 6.06
CA ASN A 301 27.34 10.99 7.03
C ASN A 301 28.46 10.36 7.90
N ASN A 302 28.81 9.10 7.66
CA ASN A 302 29.96 8.43 8.24
C ASN A 302 31.09 8.33 7.19
#